data_b4ea39d80f5e5ad8865faa573362cfe6
#
_entry.id   b4ea39d80f5e5ad8865faa573362cfe6
#
_cell.length_a   1.000
_cell.length_b   1.000
_cell.length_c   1.000
_cell.angle_alpha   90.00
_cell.angle_beta   90.00
_cell.angle_gamma   90.00
#
_symmetry.space_group_name_H-M   'P 1'
#
loop_
_entity.id
_entity.type
_entity.pdbx_description
1 polymer ?
#
loop_
_entity_poly.entity_id
_entity_poly.type
_entity_poly.pdbx_seq_one_letter_code
_entity_poly.pdbx_strand_id
1 'polypeptide(L)'
;MRRSVWFVLGLTLVGWGTPAASALEFTADQITKIDGRTHKAFIYYRDQMWRIEHHSLGPVNVTIVRKDKHLVWLLLSRMKHFKTLPYDADQDLRVTARLDGEISRQEIGTEIREGHPTTLYEVTTKQGEHVEQYYQWVATDLQFPMKLAKKDGSWIVEYQHVKMRSLSDYLFNLPVNFQPLEEFDASPPVSKEQ
;
A
#
# COMPACT_ATOMS: atom_id res chain seq x y z
N MET A 1 53.04 -52.80 -20.74
CA MET A 1 52.97 -51.36 -20.35
C MET A 1 51.59 -50.81 -20.70
N ARG A 2 50.67 -50.67 -19.71
CA ARG A 2 49.30 -50.12 -19.87
C ARG A 2 49.32 -48.71 -19.27
N ARG A 3 49.09 -47.70 -20.08
CA ARG A 3 48.95 -46.29 -19.65
C ARG A 3 47.45 -46.04 -19.40
N SER A 4 47.06 -45.84 -18.14
CA SER A 4 45.73 -45.39 -17.72
C SER A 4 45.65 -43.87 -17.89
N VAL A 5 44.68 -43.41 -18.71
CA VAL A 5 44.35 -41.99 -18.88
C VAL A 5 43.17 -41.71 -17.94
N TRP A 6 43.38 -40.82 -16.98
CA TRP A 6 42.33 -40.31 -16.09
C TRP A 6 41.68 -39.07 -16.73
N PHE A 7 40.39 -39.20 -17.07
CA PHE A 7 39.56 -38.03 -17.46
C PHE A 7 39.03 -37.38 -16.19
N VAL A 8 39.46 -36.16 -15.92
CA VAL A 8 38.86 -35.29 -14.89
C VAL A 8 37.69 -34.55 -15.51
N LEU A 9 36.47 -34.94 -15.11
CA LEU A 9 35.24 -34.27 -15.51
C LEU A 9 35.05 -33.04 -14.61
N GLY A 10 35.35 -31.86 -15.11
CA GLY A 10 35.11 -30.58 -14.43
C GLY A 10 33.61 -30.26 -14.42
N LEU A 11 32.96 -30.36 -13.27
CA LEU A 11 31.58 -29.97 -13.06
C LEU A 11 31.51 -28.45 -12.86
N THR A 12 31.15 -27.70 -13.92
CA THR A 12 30.86 -26.27 -13.80
C THR A 12 29.47 -26.05 -13.21
N LEU A 13 29.41 -25.66 -11.94
CA LEU A 13 28.18 -25.17 -11.27
C LEU A 13 27.81 -23.81 -11.86
N VAL A 14 26.85 -23.80 -12.78
CA VAL A 14 26.20 -22.57 -13.23
C VAL A 14 25.26 -22.13 -12.11
N GLY A 15 25.70 -21.14 -11.34
CA GLY A 15 24.85 -20.50 -10.31
C GLY A 15 23.70 -19.76 -10.99
N TRP A 16 22.51 -20.28 -10.87
CA TRP A 16 21.27 -19.59 -11.24
C TRP A 16 21.01 -18.53 -10.17
N GLY A 17 21.44 -17.28 -10.45
CA GLY A 17 21.02 -16.13 -9.65
C GLY A 17 19.51 -16.02 -9.75
N THR A 18 18.78 -16.24 -8.65
CA THR A 18 17.36 -15.91 -8.55
C THR A 18 17.23 -14.41 -8.76
N PRO A 19 16.40 -13.93 -9.71
CA PRO A 19 16.14 -12.50 -9.82
C PRO A 19 15.54 -12.05 -8.48
N ALA A 20 16.17 -11.10 -7.82
CA ALA A 20 15.58 -10.44 -6.66
C ALA A 20 14.26 -9.82 -7.13
N ALA A 21 13.15 -10.25 -6.53
CA ALA A 21 11.86 -9.62 -6.78
C ALA A 21 12.02 -8.14 -6.46
N SER A 22 11.90 -7.28 -7.48
CA SER A 22 11.93 -5.84 -7.27
C SER A 22 10.77 -5.48 -6.35
N ALA A 23 11.06 -4.84 -5.22
CA ALA A 23 10.02 -4.35 -4.34
C ALA A 23 9.08 -3.43 -5.12
N LEU A 24 7.77 -3.58 -4.92
CA LEU A 24 6.79 -2.75 -5.60
C LEU A 24 6.95 -1.29 -5.15
N GLU A 25 7.30 -0.41 -6.09
CA GLU A 25 7.38 1.03 -5.87
C GLU A 25 6.60 1.78 -6.94
N PHE A 26 5.70 2.68 -6.53
CA PHE A 26 4.90 3.45 -7.48
C PHE A 26 4.38 4.78 -6.88
N THR A 27 3.86 5.63 -7.78
CA THR A 27 2.98 6.76 -7.44
C THR A 27 1.66 6.60 -8.16
N ALA A 28 0.56 7.09 -7.57
CA ALA A 28 -0.77 7.10 -8.19
C ALA A 28 -1.66 8.17 -7.58
N ASP A 29 -2.68 8.60 -8.33
CA ASP A 29 -3.86 9.23 -7.76
C ASP A 29 -4.79 8.15 -7.22
N GLN A 30 -5.20 8.26 -5.97
CA GLN A 30 -6.17 7.37 -5.34
C GLN A 30 -7.52 8.07 -5.20
N ILE A 31 -8.57 7.41 -5.65
CA ILE A 31 -9.95 7.83 -5.44
C ILE A 31 -10.65 6.75 -4.63
N THR A 32 -11.04 7.10 -3.40
CA THR A 32 -11.79 6.19 -2.52
C THR A 32 -13.21 6.69 -2.36
N LYS A 33 -14.20 5.81 -2.53
CA LYS A 33 -15.61 6.08 -2.26
C LYS A 33 -16.06 5.19 -1.12
N ILE A 34 -16.60 5.80 -0.07
CA ILE A 34 -17.13 5.13 1.12
C ILE A 34 -18.47 5.76 1.43
N ASP A 35 -19.54 4.98 1.46
CA ASP A 35 -20.91 5.43 1.79
C ASP A 35 -21.31 6.70 1.01
N GLY A 36 -21.04 6.72 -0.29
CA GLY A 36 -21.34 7.83 -1.19
C GLY A 36 -20.40 9.05 -1.10
N ARG A 37 -19.47 9.07 -0.15
CA ARG A 37 -18.46 10.14 -0.03
C ARG A 37 -17.21 9.80 -0.83
N THR A 38 -16.67 10.79 -1.55
CA THR A 38 -15.46 10.61 -2.35
C THR A 38 -14.29 11.31 -1.68
N HIS A 39 -13.20 10.56 -1.49
CA HIS A 39 -11.91 11.04 -1.01
C HIS A 39 -10.88 10.89 -2.11
N LYS A 40 -10.06 11.93 -2.32
CA LYS A 40 -8.97 11.92 -3.29
C LYS A 40 -7.66 12.14 -2.56
N ALA A 41 -6.64 11.42 -2.98
CA ALA A 41 -5.30 11.52 -2.44
C ALA A 41 -4.26 11.20 -3.51
N PHE A 42 -3.03 11.68 -3.35
CA PHE A 42 -1.88 11.23 -4.09
C PHE A 42 -1.06 10.26 -3.24
N ILE A 43 -0.68 9.11 -3.83
CA ILE A 43 -0.01 8.03 -3.12
C ILE A 43 1.43 7.90 -3.61
N TYR A 44 2.34 7.76 -2.66
CA TYR A 44 3.69 7.23 -2.85
C TYR A 44 3.74 5.91 -2.10
N TYR A 45 4.04 4.82 -2.79
CA TYR A 45 4.08 3.49 -2.20
C TYR A 45 5.43 2.82 -2.44
N ARG A 46 5.97 2.26 -1.39
CA ARG A 46 7.05 1.28 -1.36
C ARG A 46 6.65 0.19 -0.36
N ASP A 47 7.00 -1.05 -0.63
CA ASP A 47 6.69 -2.14 0.31
C ASP A 47 7.11 -1.77 1.74
N GLN A 48 6.25 -2.03 2.73
CA GLN A 48 6.36 -1.70 4.15
C GLN A 48 6.27 -0.20 4.49
N MET A 49 6.14 0.71 3.53
CA MET A 49 6.00 2.14 3.81
C MET A 49 5.25 2.88 2.69
N TRP A 50 4.34 3.78 3.07
CA TRP A 50 3.63 4.62 2.09
C TRP A 50 3.29 5.98 2.66
N ARG A 51 3.14 6.92 1.75
CA ARG A 51 2.76 8.31 2.03
C ARG A 51 1.49 8.62 1.25
N ILE A 52 0.52 9.22 1.92
CA ILE A 52 -0.76 9.65 1.37
C ILE A 52 -0.86 11.16 1.53
N GLU A 53 -0.97 11.89 0.42
CA GLU A 53 -1.22 13.32 0.41
C GLU A 53 -2.71 13.56 0.12
N HIS A 54 -3.46 13.95 1.14
CA HIS A 54 -4.91 14.10 1.06
C HIS A 54 -5.27 15.43 0.36
N HIS A 55 -6.16 15.38 -0.62
CA HIS A 55 -6.71 16.56 -1.30
C HIS A 55 -7.87 17.20 -0.52
N SER A 56 -8.11 16.82 0.72
CA SER A 56 -9.16 17.36 1.57
C SER A 56 -8.71 18.64 2.30
N LEU A 57 -9.69 19.48 2.69
CA LEU A 57 -9.45 20.68 3.49
C LEU A 57 -9.26 20.38 5.00
N GLY A 58 -9.16 19.11 5.39
CA GLY A 58 -8.97 18.70 6.78
C GLY A 58 -7.63 19.16 7.38
N PRO A 59 -7.49 19.12 8.71
CA PRO A 59 -6.25 19.51 9.39
C PRO A 59 -5.09 18.58 9.04
N VAL A 60 -5.34 17.27 8.92
CA VAL A 60 -4.36 16.28 8.46
C VAL A 60 -4.37 16.28 6.93
N ASN A 61 -3.25 16.65 6.36
CA ASN A 61 -3.10 16.70 4.90
C ASN A 61 -2.09 15.67 4.36
N VAL A 62 -1.29 15.05 5.23
CA VAL A 62 -0.37 13.97 4.87
C VAL A 62 -0.43 12.88 5.93
N THR A 63 -0.51 11.62 5.48
CA THR A 63 -0.33 10.44 6.33
C THR A 63 0.91 9.68 5.84
N ILE A 64 1.83 9.35 6.73
CA ILE A 64 2.97 8.49 6.44
C ILE A 64 2.84 7.23 7.27
N VAL A 65 2.76 6.09 6.62
CA VAL A 65 2.70 4.78 7.27
C VAL A 65 4.07 4.12 7.17
N ARG A 66 4.55 3.65 8.29
CA ARG A 66 5.81 2.93 8.46
C ARG A 66 5.52 1.59 9.12
N LYS A 67 5.05 0.63 8.31
CA LYS A 67 4.77 -0.74 8.74
C LYS A 67 6.02 -1.40 9.30
N ASP A 68 7.19 -1.13 8.68
CA ASP A 68 8.51 -1.54 9.15
C ASP A 68 8.86 -1.06 10.56
N LYS A 69 8.23 0.04 11.02
CA LYS A 69 8.42 0.64 12.36
C LYS A 69 7.18 0.53 13.26
N HIS A 70 6.13 -0.12 12.80
CA HIS A 70 4.84 -0.26 13.49
C HIS A 70 4.19 1.06 13.91
N LEU A 71 4.30 2.10 13.07
CA LEU A 71 3.76 3.42 13.37
C LEU A 71 3.19 4.14 12.15
N VAL A 72 2.38 5.15 12.43
CA VAL A 72 1.80 6.09 11.47
C VAL A 72 2.02 7.51 11.95
N TRP A 73 2.44 8.39 11.06
CA TRP A 73 2.48 9.82 11.31
C TRP A 73 1.37 10.53 10.56
N LEU A 74 0.55 11.27 11.30
CA LEU A 74 -0.43 12.21 10.74
C LEU A 74 0.18 13.61 10.77
N LEU A 75 0.41 14.21 9.61
CA LEU A 75 1.05 15.51 9.48
C LEU A 75 0.00 16.61 9.33
N LEU A 76 0.12 17.64 10.16
CA LEU A 76 -0.62 18.90 10.08
C LEU A 76 0.32 19.95 9.47
N SER A 77 0.51 19.89 8.16
CA SER A 77 1.59 20.64 7.48
C SER A 77 1.49 22.15 7.63
N ARG A 78 0.27 22.70 7.75
CA ARG A 78 0.07 24.14 7.97
C ARG A 78 0.62 24.60 9.33
N MET A 79 0.57 23.74 10.33
CA MET A 79 1.03 24.01 11.69
C MET A 79 2.45 23.48 11.94
N LYS A 80 3.00 22.71 10.99
CA LYS A 80 4.28 21.98 11.15
C LYS A 80 4.27 21.06 12.37
N HIS A 81 3.14 20.42 12.64
CA HIS A 81 2.98 19.46 13.73
C HIS A 81 2.65 18.09 13.18
N PHE A 82 2.91 17.05 13.99
CA PHE A 82 2.51 15.68 13.66
C PHE A 82 1.98 14.96 14.91
N LYS A 83 1.10 13.98 14.66
CA LYS A 83 0.68 12.99 15.67
C LYS A 83 1.20 11.63 15.27
N THR A 84 1.75 10.88 16.24
CA THR A 84 2.14 9.49 16.03
C THR A 84 1.02 8.58 16.53
N LEU A 85 0.66 7.58 15.71
CA LEU A 85 -0.29 6.53 16.06
C LEU A 85 0.39 5.17 15.88
N PRO A 86 -0.05 4.12 16.59
CA PRO A 86 0.34 2.76 16.27
C PRO A 86 -0.17 2.40 14.86
N TYR A 87 0.60 1.58 14.14
CA TYR A 87 0.16 1.01 12.88
C TYR A 87 -0.93 -0.02 13.14
N ASP A 88 -1.96 -0.03 12.26
CA ASP A 88 -3.02 -1.03 12.21
C ASP A 88 -3.10 -1.59 10.79
N ALA A 89 -3.32 -2.89 10.63
CA ALA A 89 -3.45 -3.55 9.33
C ALA A 89 -4.63 -3.04 8.50
N ASP A 90 -5.65 -2.46 9.11
CA ASP A 90 -6.76 -1.80 8.42
C ASP A 90 -6.31 -0.58 7.59
N GLN A 91 -5.10 -0.05 7.87
CA GLN A 91 -4.49 1.05 7.15
C GLN A 91 -3.74 0.59 5.88
N ASP A 92 -3.64 -0.72 5.63
CA ASP A 92 -2.95 -1.26 4.46
C ASP A 92 -3.66 -0.85 3.17
N LEU A 93 -2.85 -0.38 2.22
CA LEU A 93 -3.32 -0.12 0.87
C LEU A 93 -3.57 -1.45 0.15
N ARG A 94 -4.71 -1.55 -0.54
CA ARG A 94 -5.08 -2.74 -1.33
C ARG A 94 -4.39 -2.67 -2.70
N VAL A 95 -3.07 -2.88 -2.72
CA VAL A 95 -2.21 -2.71 -3.91
C VAL A 95 -1.65 -4.02 -4.47
N THR A 96 -2.13 -5.15 -3.97
CA THR A 96 -1.73 -6.48 -4.42
C THR A 96 -2.68 -7.03 -5.48
N ALA A 97 -2.15 -7.73 -6.49
CA ALA A 97 -2.97 -8.40 -7.51
C ALA A 97 -3.80 -9.55 -6.93
N ARG A 98 -3.42 -10.06 -5.75
CA ARG A 98 -4.18 -11.04 -4.97
C ARG A 98 -4.57 -10.43 -3.63
N LEU A 99 -5.80 -10.72 -3.17
CA LEU A 99 -6.29 -10.25 -1.87
C LEU A 99 -5.93 -11.24 -0.77
N ASP A 100 -5.63 -10.72 0.43
CA ASP A 100 -5.40 -11.56 1.60
C ASP A 100 -6.70 -12.33 1.94
N GLY A 101 -6.55 -13.59 2.33
CA GLY A 101 -7.68 -14.46 2.64
C GLY A 101 -8.55 -14.85 1.43
N GLU A 102 -8.06 -14.69 0.21
CA GLU A 102 -8.77 -15.08 -1.01
C GLU A 102 -9.06 -16.57 -1.04
N ILE A 103 -10.34 -16.95 -1.11
CA ILE A 103 -10.81 -18.34 -1.19
C ILE A 103 -11.40 -18.68 -2.56
N SER A 104 -11.76 -17.67 -3.37
CA SER A 104 -12.29 -17.86 -4.72
C SER A 104 -11.94 -16.66 -5.59
N ARG A 105 -11.60 -16.93 -6.85
CA ARG A 105 -11.37 -15.93 -7.90
C ARG A 105 -11.90 -16.44 -9.22
N GLN A 106 -12.77 -15.67 -9.85
CA GLN A 106 -13.30 -15.96 -11.16
C GLN A 106 -13.06 -14.78 -12.09
N GLU A 107 -12.46 -15.03 -13.25
CA GLU A 107 -12.40 -14.05 -14.32
C GLU A 107 -13.79 -13.88 -14.94
N ILE A 108 -14.27 -12.63 -15.03
CA ILE A 108 -15.60 -12.31 -15.54
C ILE A 108 -15.56 -11.33 -16.72
N GLY A 109 -14.40 -10.83 -17.09
CA GLY A 109 -14.24 -9.97 -18.27
C GLY A 109 -12.88 -9.34 -18.39
N THR A 110 -12.69 -8.61 -19.50
CA THR A 110 -11.48 -7.84 -19.78
C THR A 110 -11.87 -6.47 -20.32
N GLU A 111 -11.09 -5.45 -20.02
CA GLU A 111 -11.25 -4.10 -20.55
C GLU A 111 -9.91 -3.36 -20.63
N ILE A 112 -9.87 -2.19 -21.22
CA ILE A 112 -8.71 -1.29 -21.17
C ILE A 112 -9.02 -0.19 -20.19
N ARG A 113 -8.17 0.00 -19.15
CA ARG A 113 -8.24 1.09 -18.19
C ARG A 113 -6.96 1.91 -18.23
N GLU A 114 -7.09 3.21 -18.49
CA GLU A 114 -5.95 4.16 -18.61
C GLU A 114 -4.84 3.67 -19.56
N GLY A 115 -5.22 2.95 -20.61
CA GLY A 115 -4.28 2.39 -21.58
C GLY A 115 -3.71 1.02 -21.23
N HIS A 116 -4.04 0.48 -20.03
CA HIS A 116 -3.55 -0.83 -19.58
C HIS A 116 -4.58 -1.94 -19.86
N PRO A 117 -4.17 -3.07 -20.46
CA PRO A 117 -5.01 -4.26 -20.54
C PRO A 117 -5.34 -4.74 -19.12
N THR A 118 -6.62 -4.87 -18.82
CA THR A 118 -7.10 -5.12 -17.45
C THR A 118 -8.06 -6.29 -17.46
N THR A 119 -7.84 -7.25 -16.57
CA THR A 119 -8.76 -8.35 -16.31
C THR A 119 -9.63 -8.03 -15.10
N LEU A 120 -10.93 -8.23 -15.24
CA LEU A 120 -11.92 -8.10 -14.17
C LEU A 120 -12.16 -9.45 -13.52
N TYR A 121 -11.99 -9.50 -12.21
CA TYR A 121 -12.25 -10.67 -11.39
C TYR A 121 -13.40 -10.42 -10.41
N GLU A 122 -14.22 -11.45 -10.20
CA GLU A 122 -15.03 -11.59 -8.99
C GLU A 122 -14.21 -12.38 -7.97
N VAL A 123 -14.01 -11.81 -6.78
CA VAL A 123 -13.13 -12.37 -5.74
C VAL A 123 -13.91 -12.50 -4.45
N THR A 124 -13.79 -13.66 -3.78
CA THR A 124 -14.31 -13.87 -2.44
C THR A 124 -13.16 -14.05 -1.48
N THR A 125 -13.18 -13.30 -0.38
CA THR A 125 -12.21 -13.42 0.72
C THR A 125 -12.89 -13.94 1.98
N LYS A 126 -12.12 -14.59 2.85
CA LYS A 126 -12.56 -15.02 4.17
C LYS A 126 -11.50 -14.67 5.21
N GLN A 127 -11.92 -13.95 6.26
CA GLN A 127 -11.09 -13.62 7.41
C GLN A 127 -11.88 -14.02 8.69
N GLY A 128 -11.46 -15.10 9.33
CA GLY A 128 -12.24 -15.70 10.40
C GLY A 128 -13.61 -16.15 9.89
N GLU A 129 -14.69 -15.65 10.49
CA GLU A 129 -16.06 -15.92 10.08
C GLU A 129 -16.60 -14.91 9.04
N HIS A 130 -15.88 -13.82 8.75
CA HIS A 130 -16.31 -12.81 7.80
C HIS A 130 -15.98 -13.21 6.37
N VAL A 131 -16.99 -13.19 5.51
CA VAL A 131 -16.88 -13.45 4.08
C VAL A 131 -17.24 -12.17 3.33
N GLU A 132 -16.36 -11.71 2.47
CA GLU A 132 -16.59 -10.52 1.65
C GLU A 132 -16.40 -10.84 0.16
N GLN A 133 -17.15 -10.16 -0.69
CA GLN A 133 -17.07 -10.28 -2.13
C GLN A 133 -16.66 -8.97 -2.77
N TYR A 134 -15.77 -9.06 -3.76
CA TYR A 134 -15.19 -7.92 -4.44
C TYR A 134 -15.22 -8.10 -5.97
N TYR A 135 -15.26 -6.98 -6.66
CA TYR A 135 -14.80 -6.86 -8.05
C TYR A 135 -13.41 -6.24 -8.04
N GLN A 136 -12.45 -6.89 -8.69
CA GLN A 136 -11.07 -6.42 -8.78
C GLN A 136 -10.64 -6.34 -10.25
N TRP A 137 -10.18 -5.15 -10.67
CA TRP A 137 -9.61 -4.89 -11.98
C TRP A 137 -8.09 -4.89 -11.88
N VAL A 138 -7.43 -5.86 -12.50
CA VAL A 138 -5.98 -6.02 -12.44
C VAL A 138 -5.38 -5.74 -13.82
N ALA A 139 -4.52 -4.72 -13.92
CA ALA A 139 -3.72 -4.46 -15.10
C ALA A 139 -2.71 -5.60 -15.28
N THR A 140 -2.76 -6.30 -16.41
CA THR A 140 -1.99 -7.52 -16.65
C THR A 140 -0.53 -7.24 -16.96
N ASP A 141 -0.23 -6.09 -17.54
CA ASP A 141 1.12 -5.60 -17.85
C ASP A 141 1.84 -5.05 -16.59
N LEU A 142 1.09 -4.45 -15.65
CA LEU A 142 1.65 -3.90 -14.41
C LEU A 142 1.56 -4.88 -13.23
N GLN A 143 0.77 -5.96 -13.34
CA GLN A 143 0.40 -6.85 -12.23
C GLN A 143 -0.14 -6.06 -11.01
N PHE A 144 -0.93 -5.02 -11.30
CA PHE A 144 -1.37 -4.03 -10.34
C PHE A 144 -2.90 -3.87 -10.35
N PRO A 145 -3.57 -3.78 -9.17
CA PRO A 145 -5.02 -3.56 -9.10
C PRO A 145 -5.35 -2.09 -9.39
N MET A 146 -5.86 -1.80 -10.57
CA MET A 146 -6.32 -0.47 -10.95
C MET A 146 -7.59 -0.05 -10.19
N LYS A 147 -8.41 -1.03 -9.79
CA LYS A 147 -9.64 -0.78 -9.03
C LYS A 147 -10.03 -2.00 -8.22
N LEU A 148 -10.56 -1.75 -7.04
CA LEU A 148 -11.20 -2.73 -6.17
C LEU A 148 -12.51 -2.15 -5.64
N ALA A 149 -13.58 -2.92 -5.68
CA ALA A 149 -14.89 -2.51 -5.20
C ALA A 149 -15.56 -3.65 -4.42
N LYS A 150 -16.14 -3.37 -3.25
CA LYS A 150 -17.05 -4.33 -2.61
C LYS A 150 -18.25 -4.55 -3.52
N LYS A 151 -18.74 -5.78 -3.60
CA LYS A 151 -19.85 -6.16 -4.49
C LYS A 151 -21.16 -5.45 -4.13
N ASP A 152 -21.34 -5.08 -2.87
CA ASP A 152 -22.46 -4.29 -2.36
C ASP A 152 -22.39 -2.79 -2.69
N GLY A 153 -21.26 -2.33 -3.24
CA GLY A 153 -21.04 -0.93 -3.62
C GLY A 153 -20.70 0.01 -2.45
N SER A 154 -20.64 -0.46 -1.22
CA SER A 154 -20.37 0.37 -0.03
C SER A 154 -18.98 0.98 -0.03
N TRP A 155 -18.02 0.31 -0.66
CA TRP A 155 -16.64 0.74 -0.71
C TRP A 155 -16.00 0.48 -2.07
N ILE A 156 -15.28 1.49 -2.59
CA ILE A 156 -14.52 1.43 -3.85
C ILE A 156 -13.21 2.16 -3.65
N VAL A 157 -12.11 1.57 -4.14
CA VAL A 157 -10.84 2.27 -4.36
C VAL A 157 -10.43 2.14 -5.83
N GLU A 158 -9.94 3.22 -6.41
CA GLU A 158 -9.45 3.29 -7.78
C GLU A 158 -8.11 4.03 -7.79
N TYR A 159 -7.15 3.48 -8.52
CA TYR A 159 -5.84 4.06 -8.74
C TYR A 159 -5.73 4.53 -10.18
N GLN A 160 -5.41 5.81 -10.36
CA GLN A 160 -5.25 6.45 -11.67
C GLN A 160 -3.84 6.97 -11.83
N HIS A 161 -3.39 7.17 -13.07
CA HIS A 161 -2.04 7.67 -13.40
C HIS A 161 -0.91 6.91 -12.69
N VAL A 162 -1.06 5.59 -12.60
CA VAL A 162 -0.08 4.72 -11.93
C VAL A 162 1.27 4.79 -12.64
N LYS A 163 2.33 5.11 -11.89
CA LYS A 163 3.69 5.18 -12.42
C LYS A 163 4.61 4.33 -11.56
N MET A 164 5.07 3.21 -12.11
CA MET A 164 6.10 2.37 -11.50
C MET A 164 7.44 3.11 -11.57
N ARG A 165 8.04 3.39 -10.40
CA ARG A 165 9.27 4.14 -10.30
C ARG A 165 9.91 4.03 -8.93
N SER A 166 11.24 4.12 -8.88
CA SER A 166 11.94 4.21 -7.61
C SER A 166 11.63 5.53 -6.89
N LEU A 167 11.46 5.47 -5.59
CA LEU A 167 11.10 6.58 -4.71
C LEU A 167 12.22 6.87 -3.72
N SER A 168 12.38 8.13 -3.35
CA SER A 168 13.40 8.53 -2.39
C SER A 168 12.93 8.33 -0.95
N ASP A 169 13.85 7.93 -0.07
CA ASP A 169 13.59 7.63 1.34
C ASP A 169 13.01 8.82 2.13
N TYR A 170 13.35 10.06 1.74
CA TYR A 170 12.86 11.25 2.44
C TYR A 170 11.33 11.37 2.40
N LEU A 171 10.66 10.78 1.39
CA LEU A 171 9.20 10.79 1.26
C LEU A 171 8.51 10.08 2.45
N PHE A 172 9.19 9.10 3.03
CA PHE A 172 8.67 8.21 4.08
C PHE A 172 9.20 8.56 5.46
N ASN A 173 9.89 9.69 5.61
CA ASN A 173 10.40 10.17 6.88
C ASN A 173 9.68 11.44 7.33
N LEU A 174 9.68 11.69 8.65
CA LEU A 174 9.20 12.96 9.20
C LEU A 174 10.08 14.11 8.69
N PRO A 175 9.48 15.22 8.21
CA PRO A 175 10.25 16.41 7.89
C PRO A 175 10.89 17.00 9.16
N VAL A 176 12.15 17.42 9.05
CA VAL A 176 12.98 17.88 10.18
C VAL A 176 12.42 19.09 10.96
N ASN A 177 11.50 19.84 10.37
CA ASN A 177 10.91 21.04 10.96
C ASN A 177 9.51 20.82 11.53
N PHE A 178 9.08 19.56 11.69
CA PHE A 178 7.82 19.21 12.33
C PHE A 178 8.04 18.88 13.80
N GLN A 179 7.10 19.31 14.66
CA GLN A 179 7.11 19.06 16.09
C GLN A 179 5.95 18.13 16.47
N PRO A 180 6.10 17.30 17.51
CA PRO A 180 4.97 16.52 18.02
C PRO A 180 3.82 17.46 18.41
N LEU A 181 2.60 17.04 18.12
CA LEU A 181 1.41 17.69 18.66
C LEU A 181 1.31 17.25 20.12
N GLU A 182 1.54 18.19 21.07
CA GLU A 182 1.32 17.93 22.48
C GLU A 182 -0.16 17.66 22.71
N GLU A 183 -0.50 16.55 23.39
CA GLU A 183 -1.85 16.34 23.87
C GLU A 183 -2.08 17.41 24.93
N PHE A 184 -3.06 18.28 24.71
CA PHE A 184 -3.56 19.14 25.78
C PHE A 184 -4.07 18.21 26.88
N ASP A 185 -3.30 18.11 27.95
CA ASP A 185 -3.72 17.43 29.17
C ASP A 185 -4.91 18.22 29.72
N ALA A 186 -6.11 17.80 29.39
CA ALA A 186 -7.36 18.40 29.83
C ALA A 186 -7.64 18.11 31.31
N SER A 187 -6.61 17.88 32.10
CA SER A 187 -6.72 17.82 33.55
C SER A 187 -7.08 19.23 34.03
N PRO A 188 -8.24 19.46 34.64
CA PRO A 188 -8.59 20.75 35.20
C PRO A 188 -7.55 21.12 36.26
N PRO A 189 -7.16 22.37 36.38
CA PRO A 189 -6.21 22.79 37.37
C PRO A 189 -6.74 22.40 38.75
N VAL A 190 -5.97 21.57 39.45
CA VAL A 190 -6.25 21.22 40.86
C VAL A 190 -6.26 22.54 41.64
N SER A 191 -7.47 23.00 41.99
CA SER A 191 -7.62 24.14 42.93
C SER A 191 -7.00 23.76 44.25
N LYS A 192 -5.85 24.35 44.53
CA LYS A 192 -5.30 24.33 45.90
C LYS A 192 -6.23 25.20 46.74
N GLU A 193 -7.15 24.57 47.45
CA GLU A 193 -7.80 25.21 48.59
C GLU A 193 -6.72 25.47 49.67
N GLN A 194 -6.60 26.71 50.01
CA GLN A 194 -5.85 27.18 51.19
C GLN A 194 -6.73 27.13 52.41
#